data_0cdebab6ec3bd97f8649f655231443bd
#
_entry.id   0cdebab6ec3bd97f8649f655231443bd
#
_cell.length_a   1.000
_cell.length_b   1.000
_cell.length_c   1.000
_cell.angle_alpha   90.00
_cell.angle_beta   90.00
_cell.angle_gamma   90.00
#
_symmetry.space_group_name_H-M   'P 1'
#
loop_
_entity.id
_entity.type
_entity.pdbx_description
1 polymer ?
#
loop_
_entity_poly.entity_id
_entity_poly.type
_entity_poly.pdbx_seq_one_letter_code
_entity_poly.pdbx_strand_id
1 'polypeptide(L)'
;MTEEETLEINQAPGMILAYAPQEAEETGGRRRRRNAQSDAINNLRNWTPRTRLGNMVYAGIITNYEDALASGLPIREVEIVDALLPELEDEIINVNMVQRMTDSGRRVRFNVMACVGNRNGYVGLAMAKAKEVSNAI
;
A
#
# COMPACT_ATOMS: atom_id res chain seq x y z
N MET A 1 48.46 -6.16 -7.85
CA MET A 1 47.88 -6.05 -6.52
C MET A 1 46.94 -4.87 -6.56
N THR A 2 45.66 -5.00 -6.53
CA THR A 2 44.70 -6.12 -6.46
C THR A 2 43.40 -5.66 -7.05
N GLU A 3 42.86 -6.45 -7.98
CA GLU A 3 41.58 -6.29 -8.68
C GLU A 3 40.47 -6.81 -7.78
N GLU A 4 40.01 -6.10 -6.77
CA GLU A 4 38.90 -6.59 -5.91
C GLU A 4 37.94 -5.52 -5.41
N GLU A 5 37.84 -4.36 -6.04
CA GLU A 5 36.93 -3.30 -5.51
C GLU A 5 35.86 -2.78 -6.49
N THR A 6 35.50 -3.54 -7.52
CA THR A 6 34.50 -3.09 -8.50
C THR A 6 33.25 -3.98 -8.62
N LEU A 7 32.89 -4.76 -7.62
CA LEU A 7 31.78 -5.74 -7.75
C LEU A 7 30.64 -5.63 -6.71
N GLU A 8 30.34 -4.47 -6.15
CA GLU A 8 29.25 -4.40 -5.16
C GLU A 8 28.23 -3.25 -5.34
N ILE A 9 28.09 -2.69 -6.51
CA ILE A 9 27.04 -1.65 -6.73
C ILE A 9 25.73 -2.21 -7.33
N ASN A 10 25.58 -3.53 -7.49
CA ASN A 10 24.41 -4.09 -8.17
C ASN A 10 23.48 -4.91 -7.24
N GLN A 11 23.40 -4.59 -5.94
CA GLN A 11 22.50 -5.26 -5.00
C GLN A 11 21.48 -4.32 -4.33
N ALA A 12 21.03 -3.29 -5.01
CA ALA A 12 19.98 -2.42 -4.49
C ALA A 12 18.57 -3.03 -4.39
N PRO A 13 18.17 -4.10 -5.11
CA PRO A 13 16.87 -4.75 -4.87
C PRO A 13 16.81 -5.62 -3.62
N GLY A 14 17.94 -5.91 -2.96
CA GLY A 14 18.00 -6.82 -1.82
C GLY A 14 17.52 -6.24 -0.48
N MET A 15 17.46 -4.93 -0.30
CA MET A 15 17.10 -4.32 0.98
C MET A 15 15.59 -4.34 1.26
N ILE A 16 14.76 -4.37 0.23
CA ILE A 16 13.29 -4.47 0.38
C ILE A 16 12.86 -5.93 0.67
N LEU A 17 13.71 -6.92 0.39
CA LEU A 17 13.42 -8.35 0.55
C LEU A 17 13.82 -8.95 1.90
N ALA A 18 14.47 -8.20 2.79
CA ALA A 18 14.95 -8.71 4.08
C ALA A 18 13.86 -8.81 5.17
N TYR A 19 12.64 -8.31 4.91
CA TYR A 19 11.50 -8.48 5.81
C TYR A 19 10.61 -9.64 5.36
N ALA A 20 11.01 -10.87 5.67
CA ALA A 20 10.12 -12.02 5.64
C ALA A 20 9.45 -12.16 7.01
N PRO A 21 8.14 -11.99 7.15
CA PRO A 21 7.47 -12.22 8.43
C PRO A 21 7.53 -13.69 8.80
N GLN A 22 7.96 -13.98 10.04
CA GLN A 22 7.96 -15.32 10.63
C GLN A 22 6.51 -15.80 10.82
N GLU A 23 6.28 -17.07 10.53
CA GLU A 23 4.98 -17.74 10.54
C GLU A 23 4.32 -17.74 11.91
N ALA A 24 3.12 -17.19 12.03
CA ALA A 24 2.23 -17.30 13.19
C ALA A 24 0.88 -17.89 12.79
N GLU A 25 0.38 -18.83 13.58
CA GLU A 25 -0.75 -19.74 13.36
C GLU A 25 -2.15 -19.10 13.18
N GLU A 26 -3.03 -19.82 12.51
CA GLU A 26 -4.21 -19.37 11.76
C GLU A 26 -5.54 -19.24 12.52
N THR A 27 -6.34 -18.20 12.16
CA THR A 27 -7.81 -18.20 12.19
C THR A 27 -8.38 -17.37 11.01
N GLY A 28 -9.58 -17.73 10.53
CA GLY A 28 -10.19 -17.37 9.22
C GLY A 28 -10.17 -15.92 8.71
N GLY A 29 -9.86 -14.89 9.53
CA GLY A 29 -9.62 -13.52 9.08
C GLY A 29 -8.23 -13.32 8.47
N ARG A 30 -7.31 -14.25 8.70
CA ARG A 30 -5.91 -14.19 8.26
C ARG A 30 -5.70 -14.54 6.78
N ARG A 31 -6.62 -15.29 6.14
CA ARG A 31 -6.49 -15.62 4.69
C ARG A 31 -6.59 -14.39 3.78
N ARG A 32 -7.47 -13.42 4.08
CA ARG A 32 -7.56 -12.17 3.32
C ARG A 32 -6.32 -11.30 3.50
N ARG A 33 -5.80 -11.19 4.73
CA ARG A 33 -4.59 -10.43 5.05
C ARG A 33 -3.33 -11.01 4.38
N ARG A 34 -3.17 -12.34 4.36
CA ARG A 34 -2.04 -13.01 3.68
C ARG A 34 -2.04 -12.77 2.17
N ASN A 35 -3.21 -12.75 1.54
CA ASN A 35 -3.30 -12.46 0.10
C ASN A 35 -2.95 -11.00 -0.20
N ALA A 36 -3.43 -10.04 0.60
CA ALA A 36 -3.11 -8.62 0.40
C ALA A 36 -1.60 -8.34 0.57
N GLN A 37 -0.95 -8.94 1.56
CA GLN A 37 0.50 -8.80 1.75
C GLN A 37 1.32 -9.46 0.65
N SER A 38 0.90 -10.63 0.15
CA SER A 38 1.58 -11.28 -0.98
C SER A 38 1.43 -10.48 -2.27
N ASP A 39 0.28 -9.84 -2.47
CA ASP A 39 0.01 -9.00 -3.62
C ASP A 39 0.82 -7.69 -3.56
N ALA A 40 0.93 -7.08 -2.37
CA ALA A 40 1.78 -5.91 -2.15
C ALA A 40 3.27 -6.22 -2.45
N ILE A 41 3.79 -7.34 -1.95
CA ILE A 41 5.19 -7.77 -2.22
C ILE A 41 5.41 -8.03 -3.72
N ASN A 42 4.45 -8.65 -4.40
CA ASN A 42 4.54 -8.90 -5.84
C ASN A 42 4.48 -7.59 -6.64
N ASN A 43 3.66 -6.64 -6.21
CA ASN A 43 3.57 -5.32 -6.82
C ASN A 43 4.88 -4.55 -6.65
N LEU A 44 5.52 -4.60 -5.48
CA LEU A 44 6.82 -3.97 -5.23
C LEU A 44 7.94 -4.54 -6.11
N ARG A 45 7.93 -5.86 -6.40
CA ARG A 45 8.92 -6.49 -7.29
C ARG A 45 8.81 -6.01 -8.75
N ASN A 46 7.61 -5.72 -9.19
CA ASN A 46 7.33 -5.27 -10.56
C ASN A 46 7.21 -3.75 -10.68
N TRP A 47 7.42 -3.03 -9.57
CA TRP A 47 7.25 -1.59 -9.54
C TRP A 47 8.35 -0.87 -10.30
N THR A 48 7.94 -0.03 -11.22
CA THR A 48 8.80 0.93 -11.92
C THR A 48 8.36 2.34 -11.53
N PRO A 49 9.16 3.06 -10.71
CA PRO A 49 8.77 4.37 -10.23
C PRO A 49 8.67 5.38 -11.37
N ARG A 50 7.59 6.16 -11.37
CA ARG A 50 7.32 7.21 -12.36
C ARG A 50 7.48 8.61 -11.77
N THR A 51 7.39 8.73 -10.45
CA THR A 51 7.51 9.99 -9.74
C THR A 51 8.92 10.22 -9.22
N ARG A 52 9.25 11.48 -8.96
CA ARG A 52 10.54 11.83 -8.35
C ARG A 52 10.68 11.20 -6.96
N LEU A 53 9.61 11.23 -6.15
CA LEU A 53 9.60 10.60 -4.83
C LEU A 53 9.75 9.09 -4.93
N GLY A 54 9.04 8.44 -5.88
CA GLY A 54 9.18 7.01 -6.14
C GLY A 54 10.61 6.60 -6.49
N ASN A 55 11.29 7.38 -7.33
CA ASN A 55 12.69 7.13 -7.66
C ASN A 55 13.62 7.26 -6.44
N MET A 56 13.37 8.20 -5.53
CA MET A 56 14.17 8.39 -4.32
C MET A 56 13.95 7.24 -3.32
N VAL A 57 12.73 6.75 -3.19
CA VAL A 57 12.40 5.57 -2.36
C VAL A 57 12.98 4.30 -2.97
N TYR A 58 12.85 4.12 -4.28
CA TYR A 58 13.40 2.96 -4.98
C TYR A 58 14.94 2.89 -4.91
N ALA A 59 15.61 4.04 -4.96
CA ALA A 59 17.06 4.17 -4.80
C ALA A 59 17.51 4.03 -3.33
N GLY A 60 16.59 3.89 -2.35
CA GLY A 60 16.92 3.78 -0.94
C GLY A 60 17.41 5.07 -0.27
N ILE A 61 17.24 6.23 -0.93
CA ILE A 61 17.60 7.54 -0.37
C ILE A 61 16.65 7.92 0.77
N ILE A 62 15.38 7.58 0.61
CA ILE A 62 14.33 7.79 1.61
C ILE A 62 13.91 6.41 2.12
N THR A 63 14.17 6.15 3.40
CA THR A 63 13.83 4.89 4.08
C THR A 63 12.71 5.06 5.09
N ASN A 64 12.48 6.29 5.57
CA ASN A 64 11.45 6.59 6.55
C ASN A 64 10.29 7.35 5.90
N TYR A 65 9.07 7.07 6.36
CA TYR A 65 7.88 7.78 5.87
C TYR A 65 7.88 9.27 6.26
N GLU A 66 8.48 9.63 7.40
CA GLU A 66 8.63 11.02 7.85
C GLU A 66 9.51 11.84 6.89
N ASP A 67 10.59 11.25 6.39
CA ASP A 67 11.47 11.90 5.41
C ASP A 67 10.74 12.12 4.07
N ALA A 68 9.89 11.18 3.68
CA ALA A 68 9.05 11.31 2.50
C ALA A 68 8.06 12.47 2.65
N LEU A 69 7.43 12.64 3.81
CA LEU A 69 6.55 13.79 4.12
C LEU A 69 7.34 15.10 4.19
N ALA A 70 8.51 15.10 4.82
CA ALA A 70 9.37 16.27 4.95
C ALA A 70 9.88 16.78 3.59
N SER A 71 9.99 15.90 2.58
CA SER A 71 10.36 16.29 1.23
C SER A 71 9.37 17.23 0.54
N GLY A 72 8.14 17.33 1.04
CA GLY A 72 7.05 18.15 0.47
C GLY A 72 6.56 17.70 -0.90
N LEU A 73 7.02 16.56 -1.39
CA LEU A 73 6.59 16.00 -2.67
C LEU A 73 5.27 15.24 -2.52
N PRO A 74 4.35 15.36 -3.48
CA PRO A 74 3.08 14.64 -3.42
C PRO A 74 3.28 13.13 -3.61
N ILE A 75 2.70 12.33 -2.72
CA ILE A 75 2.65 10.87 -2.85
C ILE A 75 1.56 10.54 -3.86
N ARG A 76 1.93 10.00 -5.01
CA ARG A 76 1.01 9.64 -6.11
C ARG A 76 1.00 8.16 -6.45
N GLU A 77 1.94 7.41 -5.94
CA GLU A 77 2.10 5.98 -6.15
C GLU A 77 1.82 5.25 -4.85
N VAL A 78 1.00 4.21 -4.91
CA VAL A 78 0.61 3.41 -3.73
C VAL A 78 1.80 2.62 -3.22
N GLU A 79 2.64 2.15 -4.13
CA GLU A 79 3.83 1.34 -3.87
C GLU A 79 4.84 2.05 -2.96
N ILE A 80 4.87 3.39 -2.97
CA ILE A 80 5.70 4.18 -2.04
C ILE A 80 5.27 3.93 -0.59
N VAL A 81 3.96 3.88 -0.34
CA VAL A 81 3.41 3.67 1.00
C VAL A 81 3.63 2.22 1.42
N ASP A 82 3.38 1.27 0.52
CA ASP A 82 3.61 -0.16 0.78
C ASP A 82 5.08 -0.47 1.07
N ALA A 83 6.01 0.25 0.43
CA ALA A 83 7.45 0.09 0.66
C ALA A 83 7.91 0.67 2.01
N LEU A 84 7.37 1.83 2.41
CA LEU A 84 7.79 2.52 3.63
C LEU A 84 7.03 2.06 4.88
N LEU A 85 5.80 1.52 4.70
CA LEU A 85 4.93 1.07 5.80
C LEU A 85 4.40 -0.35 5.50
N PRO A 86 5.21 -1.41 5.70
CA PRO A 86 4.81 -2.78 5.38
C PRO A 86 3.73 -3.35 6.32
N GLU A 87 3.52 -2.74 7.50
CA GLU A 87 2.57 -3.20 8.52
C GLU A 87 1.25 -2.43 8.50
N LEU A 88 0.70 -2.17 7.32
CA LEU A 88 -0.60 -1.53 7.20
C LEU A 88 -1.73 -2.54 7.40
N GLU A 89 -2.70 -2.15 8.24
CA GLU A 89 -3.98 -2.83 8.42
C GLU A 89 -5.09 -1.97 7.85
N ASP A 90 -6.05 -2.60 7.19
CA ASP A 90 -7.25 -1.97 6.67
C ASP A 90 -8.48 -2.37 7.50
N GLU A 91 -9.36 -1.42 7.76
CA GLU A 91 -10.62 -1.63 8.45
C GLU A 91 -11.75 -0.81 7.83
N ILE A 92 -12.91 -1.43 7.68
CA ILE A 92 -14.09 -0.77 7.13
C ILE A 92 -14.87 -0.16 8.30
N ILE A 93 -14.96 1.18 8.30
CA ILE A 93 -15.68 1.91 9.35
C ILE A 93 -17.18 1.87 9.12
N ASN A 94 -17.61 2.13 7.88
CA ASN A 94 -19.04 2.23 7.58
C ASN A 94 -19.35 1.86 6.13
N VAL A 95 -20.50 1.22 5.94
CA VAL A 95 -21.05 0.88 4.62
C VAL A 95 -22.49 1.38 4.54
N ASN A 96 -22.76 2.36 3.70
CA ASN A 96 -24.07 2.95 3.50
C ASN A 96 -24.60 2.69 2.09
N MET A 97 -25.85 2.26 1.98
CA MET A 97 -26.55 2.18 0.72
C MET A 97 -27.20 3.51 0.41
N VAL A 98 -26.88 4.10 -0.74
CA VAL A 98 -27.46 5.33 -1.23
C VAL A 98 -28.26 5.07 -2.49
N GLN A 99 -29.47 5.63 -2.56
CA GLN A 99 -30.39 5.47 -3.69
C GLN A 99 -30.63 6.83 -4.35
N ARG A 100 -30.71 6.82 -5.67
CA ARG A 100 -31.17 7.95 -6.46
C ARG A 100 -32.27 7.49 -7.41
N MET A 101 -33.38 8.20 -7.42
CA MET A 101 -34.43 7.99 -8.42
C MET A 101 -33.98 8.58 -9.76
N THR A 102 -34.17 7.82 -10.81
CA THR A 102 -34.01 8.24 -12.21
C THR A 102 -35.28 7.92 -12.99
N ASP A 103 -35.43 8.46 -14.18
CA ASP A 103 -36.60 8.22 -15.04
C ASP A 103 -36.85 6.73 -15.34
N SER A 104 -35.74 5.93 -15.30
CA SER A 104 -35.78 4.47 -15.54
C SER A 104 -35.86 3.66 -14.23
N GLY A 105 -36.11 4.27 -13.06
CA GLY A 105 -36.23 3.62 -11.77
C GLY A 105 -35.14 3.98 -10.77
N ARG A 106 -34.97 3.12 -9.75
CA ARG A 106 -34.01 3.36 -8.66
C ARG A 106 -32.60 2.94 -9.07
N ARG A 107 -31.63 3.83 -8.89
CA ARG A 107 -30.20 3.49 -8.95
C ARG A 107 -29.65 3.42 -7.54
N VAL A 108 -29.16 2.24 -7.19
CA VAL A 108 -28.52 1.96 -5.89
C VAL A 108 -26.99 2.03 -6.07
N ARG A 109 -26.33 2.63 -5.08
CA ARG A 109 -24.87 2.62 -4.94
C ARG A 109 -24.50 2.41 -3.47
N PHE A 110 -23.34 1.84 -3.23
CA PHE A 110 -22.80 1.68 -1.91
C PHE A 110 -21.68 2.70 -1.69
N ASN A 111 -21.75 3.38 -0.54
CA ASN A 111 -20.73 4.31 -0.08
C ASN A 111 -20.03 3.64 1.08
N VAL A 112 -18.72 3.42 0.93
CA VAL A 112 -17.89 2.76 1.92
C VAL A 112 -16.85 3.74 2.43
N MET A 113 -16.67 3.77 3.74
CA MET A 113 -15.61 4.50 4.42
C MET A 113 -14.65 3.47 5.00
N ALA A 114 -13.40 3.50 4.56
CA ALA A 114 -12.33 2.64 5.02
C ALA A 114 -11.22 3.45 5.69
N CYS A 115 -10.61 2.86 6.68
CA CYS A 115 -9.44 3.36 7.38
C CYS A 115 -8.28 2.42 7.15
N VAL A 116 -7.10 2.96 6.90
CA VAL A 116 -5.85 2.20 6.79
C VAL A 116 -4.85 2.80 7.75
N GLY A 117 -4.12 1.97 8.49
CA GLY A 117 -3.12 2.46 9.44
C GLY A 117 -2.22 1.35 9.98
N ASN A 118 -1.15 1.77 10.64
CA ASN A 118 -0.16 0.86 11.24
C ASN A 118 -0.27 0.75 12.76
N ARG A 119 -1.33 1.31 13.39
CA ARG A 119 -1.49 1.41 14.85
C ARG A 119 -0.33 2.10 15.59
N ASN A 120 0.58 2.70 14.86
CA ASN A 120 1.78 3.35 15.40
C ASN A 120 1.92 4.81 14.89
N GLY A 121 0.81 5.54 14.86
CA GLY A 121 0.78 6.97 14.56
C GLY A 121 0.43 7.35 13.14
N TYR A 122 0.41 6.42 12.18
CA TYR A 122 0.00 6.69 10.80
C TYR A 122 -1.40 6.15 10.53
N VAL A 123 -2.27 7.01 10.02
CA VAL A 123 -3.63 6.67 9.66
C VAL A 123 -4.04 7.39 8.38
N GLY A 124 -4.66 6.67 7.48
CA GLY A 124 -5.29 7.18 6.27
C GLY A 124 -6.77 6.88 6.27
N LEU A 125 -7.60 7.81 5.83
CA LEU A 125 -9.03 7.67 5.72
C LEU A 125 -9.47 7.95 4.29
N ALA A 126 -10.28 7.04 3.75
CA ALA A 126 -10.80 7.19 2.39
C ALA A 126 -12.28 6.84 2.33
N MET A 127 -12.98 7.46 1.39
CA MET A 127 -14.38 7.19 1.10
C MET A 127 -14.56 6.96 -0.39
N ALA A 128 -15.15 5.83 -0.74
CA ALA A 128 -15.42 5.48 -2.13
C ALA A 128 -16.89 5.11 -2.34
N LYS A 129 -17.36 5.25 -3.59
CA LYS A 129 -18.73 4.95 -3.97
C LYS A 129 -18.74 4.09 -5.23
N ALA A 130 -19.30 2.88 -5.14
CA ALA A 130 -19.43 1.95 -6.24
C ALA A 130 -20.82 1.34 -6.36
N LYS A 131 -21.05 0.55 -7.41
CA LYS A 131 -22.29 -0.20 -7.61
C LYS A 131 -22.38 -1.41 -6.71
N GLU A 132 -21.24 -1.99 -6.38
CA GLU A 132 -21.08 -3.17 -5.52
C GLU A 132 -20.21 -2.82 -4.33
N VAL A 133 -20.44 -3.48 -3.20
CA VAL A 133 -19.67 -3.25 -1.96
C VAL A 133 -18.20 -3.65 -2.15
N SER A 134 -17.95 -4.79 -2.81
CA SER A 134 -16.59 -5.28 -3.08
C SER A 134 -15.72 -4.31 -3.90
N ASN A 135 -16.35 -3.57 -4.82
CA ASN A 135 -15.65 -2.59 -5.65
C ASN A 135 -15.51 -1.21 -4.96
N ALA A 136 -16.21 -1.00 -3.84
CA ALA A 136 -16.15 0.23 -3.06
C ALA A 136 -15.14 0.15 -1.91
N ILE A 137 -14.81 -1.07 -1.47
CA ILE A 137 -13.74 -1.36 -0.52
C ILE A 137 -12.39 -1.30 -1.21
#